data_3e566ded296e931e97b25076cc5caa02
#
_entry.id   3e566ded296e931e97b25076cc5caa02
#
_cell.length_a   1.000
_cell.length_b   1.000
_cell.length_c   1.000
_cell.angle_alpha   90.00
_cell.angle_beta   90.00
_cell.angle_gamma   90.00
#
_symmetry.space_group_name_H-M   'P 1'
#
loop_
_entity.id
_entity.type
_entity.pdbx_description
1 polymer ?
#
loop_
_entity_poly.entity_id
_entity_poly.type
_entity_poly.pdbx_seq_one_letter_code
_entity_poly.pdbx_strand_id
1 'polypeptide(L)'
;MNFIKNIKNMFSGSGGELEETSPVAGTEDSSIESPVTNPEHPPNKTEAPVIRRVIRAPVASNDLFPPDDPEKVLIRAQPSTTGDHCLFMVNRPLLPGYSWWFPTFESAAGSPLTERLFSLDDVESVLIHEATVTVTRKDKTIFDWKPLGAEIGAAIREALEEGGDLIAETIVNEMPSEEAVRHGIQKAIDEEVNPGVAGHGGRITLEKVKGNTITIQMGGG
;
A
#
# COMPACT_ATOMS: atom_id res chain seq x y z
N MET A 1 17.73 1.41 5.31
CA MET A 1 17.86 0.45 4.21
C MET A 1 16.68 -0.51 4.09
N ASN A 2 15.64 -0.38 4.94
CA ASN A 2 14.48 -1.28 4.98
C ASN A 2 13.25 -0.80 4.18
N PHE A 3 13.18 0.49 3.82
CA PHE A 3 12.04 1.06 3.10
C PHE A 3 11.83 0.47 1.69
N ILE A 4 12.94 0.23 0.97
CA ILE A 4 12.91 -0.31 -0.41
C ILE A 4 12.45 -1.78 -0.44
N LYS A 5 12.77 -2.58 0.60
CA LYS A 5 12.30 -3.97 0.68
C LYS A 5 10.77 -4.08 0.82
N ASN A 6 10.13 -3.09 1.44
CA ASN A 6 8.69 -3.10 1.66
C ASN A 6 7.89 -2.78 0.40
N ILE A 7 8.40 -1.92 -0.49
CA ILE A 7 7.75 -1.64 -1.78
C ILE A 7 7.71 -2.91 -2.63
N LYS A 8 8.75 -3.75 -2.59
CA LYS A 8 8.83 -5.00 -3.34
C LYS A 8 7.76 -6.01 -2.93
N ASN A 9 7.43 -6.10 -1.64
CA ASN A 9 6.38 -7.01 -1.16
C ASN A 9 4.96 -6.53 -1.47
N MET A 10 4.77 -5.25 -1.72
CA MET A 10 3.47 -4.67 -2.06
C MET A 10 3.01 -5.01 -3.49
N PHE A 11 3.96 -5.33 -4.40
CA PHE A 11 3.69 -5.61 -5.82
C PHE A 11 3.90 -7.09 -6.22
N SER A 12 4.35 -7.97 -5.32
CA SER A 12 4.67 -9.38 -5.58
C SER A 12 3.52 -10.37 -5.33
N GLY A 13 2.28 -9.93 -5.39
CA GLY A 13 1.10 -10.78 -5.22
C GLY A 13 0.45 -11.13 -6.55
N SER A 14 0.52 -12.42 -6.92
CA SER A 14 -0.25 -13.12 -7.95
C SER A 14 0.37 -13.24 -9.34
N GLY A 15 1.23 -14.22 -9.50
CA GLY A 15 1.52 -14.86 -10.79
C GLY A 15 1.06 -16.32 -10.72
N GLY A 16 -0.14 -16.62 -11.24
CA GLY A 16 -0.60 -18.00 -11.46
C GLY A 16 0.08 -18.58 -12.72
N GLU A 17 0.73 -19.69 -12.54
CA GLU A 17 1.24 -20.56 -13.61
C GLU A 17 0.10 -21.03 -14.50
N LEU A 18 0.25 -20.88 -15.81
CA LEU A 18 -0.53 -21.61 -16.81
C LEU A 18 0.42 -22.44 -17.65
N GLU A 19 0.19 -23.75 -17.61
CA GLU A 19 0.91 -24.79 -18.37
C GLU A 19 0.80 -24.61 -19.88
N GLU A 20 1.94 -24.83 -20.54
CA GLU A 20 2.09 -25.03 -21.99
C GLU A 20 1.49 -26.35 -22.44
N THR A 21 0.72 -26.33 -23.50
CA THR A 21 0.60 -27.47 -24.42
C THR A 21 0.56 -26.99 -25.87
N SER A 22 1.60 -27.28 -26.60
CA SER A 22 1.64 -27.39 -28.09
C SER A 22 1.65 -28.87 -28.44
N PRO A 23 1.62 -29.30 -29.70
CA PRO A 23 1.34 -28.69 -31.02
C PRO A 23 0.35 -29.47 -31.91
N VAL A 24 0.08 -29.10 -33.16
CA VAL A 24 0.20 -29.88 -34.39
C VAL A 24 -0.12 -29.06 -35.66
N ALA A 25 0.65 -29.36 -36.68
CA ALA A 25 0.77 -28.74 -37.99
C ALA A 25 -0.40 -29.09 -39.00
N GLY A 26 -0.45 -28.33 -40.08
CA GLY A 26 -1.17 -28.65 -41.29
C GLY A 26 -1.38 -27.49 -42.26
N THR A 27 -0.46 -27.30 -43.10
CA THR A 27 -0.33 -27.14 -44.60
C THR A 27 -1.48 -26.52 -45.42
N GLU A 28 -0.97 -25.69 -46.36
CA GLU A 28 -1.32 -25.40 -47.76
C GLU A 28 -2.33 -24.28 -48.06
N ASP A 29 -1.79 -23.23 -48.63
CA ASP A 29 -1.69 -22.78 -50.05
C ASP A 29 -2.97 -22.26 -50.68
N SER A 30 -3.00 -21.01 -51.04
CA SER A 30 -3.24 -20.51 -52.39
C SER A 30 -3.26 -18.95 -52.47
N SER A 31 -2.44 -18.51 -53.38
CA SER A 31 -2.28 -17.16 -53.92
C SER A 31 -3.54 -16.60 -54.55
N ILE A 32 -3.85 -15.31 -54.37
CA ILE A 32 -4.44 -14.43 -55.39
C ILE A 32 -4.02 -12.97 -55.09
N GLU A 33 -3.41 -12.36 -56.11
CA GLU A 33 -3.03 -10.94 -56.17
C GLU A 33 -4.21 -9.99 -56.41
N SER A 34 -4.00 -8.76 -55.89
CA SER A 34 -4.38 -7.43 -56.44
C SER A 34 -5.74 -6.82 -56.01
N PRO A 35 -5.85 -5.49 -56.01
CA PRO A 35 -4.91 -4.38 -56.04
C PRO A 35 -5.04 -3.35 -54.86
N VAL A 36 -4.00 -2.57 -54.74
CA VAL A 36 -3.86 -1.41 -53.83
C VAL A 36 -4.97 -0.38 -54.12
N THR A 37 -5.79 -0.10 -53.13
CA THR A 37 -6.52 1.17 -52.99
C THR A 37 -6.24 1.71 -51.60
N ASN A 38 -5.59 2.86 -51.61
CA ASN A 38 -5.30 3.66 -50.40
C ASN A 38 -6.61 4.22 -49.86
N PRO A 39 -7.05 3.88 -48.65
CA PRO A 39 -8.15 4.57 -48.03
C PRO A 39 -7.61 5.72 -47.16
N GLU A 40 -8.12 6.87 -47.44
CA GLU A 40 -7.99 8.14 -46.73
C GLU A 40 -7.99 7.97 -45.21
N HIS A 41 -7.13 8.72 -44.56
CA HIS A 41 -7.02 8.87 -43.11
C HIS A 41 -8.40 9.24 -42.53
N PRO A 42 -9.00 8.49 -41.63
CA PRO A 42 -10.18 8.93 -40.91
C PRO A 42 -9.83 10.05 -39.94
N PRO A 43 -10.74 11.01 -39.74
CA PRO A 43 -10.49 12.16 -38.88
C PRO A 43 -10.23 11.76 -37.44
N ASN A 44 -9.23 12.44 -36.86
CA ASN A 44 -8.80 12.45 -35.48
C ASN A 44 -9.92 12.11 -34.49
N LYS A 45 -9.88 10.91 -33.92
CA LYS A 45 -10.73 10.56 -32.79
C LYS A 45 -10.30 11.43 -31.63
N THR A 46 -11.17 12.34 -31.23
CA THR A 46 -11.10 13.08 -29.98
C THR A 46 -10.80 12.08 -28.86
N GLU A 47 -9.60 12.16 -28.30
CA GLU A 47 -9.22 11.35 -27.15
C GLU A 47 -10.22 11.62 -26.02
N ALA A 48 -10.88 10.57 -25.58
CA ALA A 48 -11.74 10.63 -24.42
C ALA A 48 -10.91 11.07 -23.21
N PRO A 49 -11.43 11.92 -22.32
CA PRO A 49 -10.68 12.41 -21.19
C PRO A 49 -10.24 11.22 -20.33
N VAL A 50 -8.93 11.10 -20.11
CA VAL A 50 -8.34 10.10 -19.22
C VAL A 50 -8.86 10.37 -17.81
N ILE A 51 -9.75 9.52 -17.33
CA ILE A 51 -10.27 9.63 -15.96
C ILE A 51 -9.14 9.23 -15.01
N ARG A 52 -8.50 10.22 -14.42
CA ARG A 52 -7.47 10.02 -13.40
C ARG A 52 -8.14 9.47 -12.13
N ARG A 53 -7.96 8.20 -11.86
CA ARG A 53 -8.43 7.58 -10.63
C ARG A 53 -7.37 7.79 -9.55
N VAL A 54 -7.62 8.71 -8.63
CA VAL A 54 -6.79 8.88 -7.44
C VAL A 54 -7.19 7.78 -6.45
N ILE A 55 -6.34 6.78 -6.29
CA ILE A 55 -6.47 5.81 -5.21
C ILE A 55 -5.90 6.50 -3.97
N ARG A 56 -6.78 7.00 -3.13
CA ARG A 56 -6.38 7.50 -1.80
C ARG A 56 -6.36 6.32 -0.85
N ALA A 57 -5.25 6.17 -0.10
CA ALA A 57 -5.28 5.37 1.11
C ALA A 57 -6.44 5.88 1.99
N PRO A 58 -7.16 4.99 2.70
CA PRO A 58 -8.23 5.43 3.58
C PRO A 58 -7.60 6.33 4.66
N VAL A 59 -7.77 7.62 4.49
CA VAL A 59 -7.51 8.60 5.55
C VAL A 59 -8.67 8.44 6.50
N ALA A 60 -8.39 8.30 7.80
CA ALA A 60 -9.42 8.37 8.83
C ALA A 60 -10.04 9.78 8.74
N SER A 61 -11.09 9.90 7.94
CA SER A 61 -11.86 11.14 7.88
C SER A 61 -12.73 11.23 9.12
N ASN A 62 -13.00 12.44 9.59
CA ASN A 62 -13.94 12.68 10.71
C ASN A 62 -15.32 12.04 10.46
N ASP A 63 -15.65 11.72 9.19
CA ASP A 63 -16.89 11.04 8.81
C ASP A 63 -16.97 9.57 9.25
N LEU A 64 -15.83 8.96 9.61
CA LEU A 64 -15.79 7.57 10.10
C LEU A 64 -16.16 7.45 11.58
N PHE A 65 -16.10 8.55 12.30
CA PHE A 65 -16.43 8.61 13.72
C PHE A 65 -17.56 9.62 13.95
N PRO A 66 -18.58 9.26 14.74
CA PRO A 66 -19.61 10.22 15.14
C PRO A 66 -18.96 11.38 15.92
N PRO A 67 -19.50 12.61 15.84
CA PRO A 67 -18.93 13.79 16.51
C PRO A 67 -19.11 13.80 18.03
N ASP A 68 -19.32 12.63 18.65
CA ASP A 68 -19.69 12.45 20.03
C ASP A 68 -18.51 12.49 20.97
N ASP A 69 -18.05 13.47 21.49
CA ASP A 69 -16.99 13.58 22.51
C ASP A 69 -15.55 13.62 21.94
N PRO A 70 -15.00 14.83 21.78
CA PRO A 70 -13.63 14.99 21.27
C PRO A 70 -12.55 14.43 22.21
N GLU A 71 -12.89 14.16 23.48
CA GLU A 71 -11.92 13.61 24.44
C GLU A 71 -11.86 12.08 24.38
N LYS A 72 -12.88 11.43 23.87
CA LYS A 72 -12.94 9.97 23.81
C LYS A 72 -12.11 9.42 22.67
N VAL A 73 -11.26 8.43 22.96
CA VAL A 73 -10.52 7.67 21.94
C VAL A 73 -11.48 6.68 21.26
N LEU A 74 -11.78 6.94 19.99
CA LEU A 74 -12.61 6.07 19.16
C LEU A 74 -11.70 5.26 18.22
N ILE A 75 -11.96 3.95 18.16
CA ILE A 75 -11.19 3.00 17.34
C ILE A 75 -12.16 2.14 16.55
N ARG A 76 -11.91 2.04 15.25
CA ARG A 76 -12.65 1.16 14.34
C ARG A 76 -11.70 0.15 13.73
N ALA A 77 -11.98 -1.14 13.94
CA ALA A 77 -11.23 -2.24 13.36
C ALA A 77 -11.85 -2.68 12.02
N GLN A 78 -11.02 -2.93 11.03
CA GLN A 78 -11.39 -3.44 9.72
C GLN A 78 -10.43 -4.57 9.33
N PRO A 79 -10.83 -5.85 9.54
CA PRO A 79 -10.04 -7.00 9.07
C PRO A 79 -9.91 -7.01 7.54
N SER A 80 -8.77 -7.47 7.05
CA SER A 80 -8.56 -7.71 5.62
C SER A 80 -9.41 -8.87 5.13
N THR A 81 -9.65 -8.93 3.84
CA THR A 81 -10.35 -10.03 3.20
C THR A 81 -9.56 -11.33 3.23
N THR A 82 -8.24 -11.25 3.34
CA THR A 82 -7.31 -12.40 3.47
C THR A 82 -7.20 -12.90 4.91
N GLY A 83 -7.65 -12.09 5.89
CA GLY A 83 -7.65 -12.44 7.31
C GLY A 83 -6.29 -12.33 8.01
N ASP A 84 -5.21 -12.07 7.28
CA ASP A 84 -3.83 -12.01 7.79
C ASP A 84 -3.48 -10.72 8.53
N HIS A 85 -4.21 -9.63 8.25
CA HIS A 85 -4.02 -8.34 8.90
C HIS A 85 -5.34 -7.64 9.20
N CYS A 86 -5.30 -6.68 10.12
CA CYS A 86 -6.42 -5.81 10.46
C CYS A 86 -5.98 -4.36 10.55
N LEU A 87 -6.76 -3.47 9.94
CA LEU A 87 -6.59 -2.03 10.02
C LEU A 87 -7.40 -1.47 11.18
N PHE A 88 -6.74 -0.75 12.07
CA PHE A 88 -7.35 0.01 13.16
C PHE A 88 -7.28 1.49 12.85
N MET A 89 -8.43 2.11 12.62
CA MET A 89 -8.57 3.55 12.41
C MET A 89 -8.85 4.22 13.74
N VAL A 90 -8.11 5.27 14.06
CA VAL A 90 -8.21 6.01 15.32
C VAL A 90 -8.64 7.44 15.03
N ASN A 91 -9.46 8.04 15.88
CA ASN A 91 -9.89 9.43 15.72
C ASN A 91 -8.84 10.47 16.14
N ARG A 92 -7.63 10.04 16.45
CA ARG A 92 -6.48 10.88 16.83
C ARG A 92 -5.25 10.55 16.03
N PRO A 93 -4.38 11.52 15.72
CA PRO A 93 -3.12 11.24 15.05
C PRO A 93 -2.19 10.43 15.94
N LEU A 94 -1.53 9.42 15.38
CA LEU A 94 -0.52 8.59 16.04
C LEU A 94 0.89 8.93 15.56
N LEU A 95 1.02 9.22 14.26
CA LEU A 95 2.28 9.56 13.61
C LEU A 95 2.02 10.56 12.47
N PRO A 96 1.77 11.85 12.79
CA PRO A 96 1.34 12.83 11.79
C PRO A 96 2.34 13.02 10.65
N GLY A 97 1.85 12.88 9.40
CA GLY A 97 2.64 13.12 8.19
C GLY A 97 3.61 11.99 7.81
N TYR A 98 3.66 10.90 8.58
CA TYR A 98 4.60 9.81 8.36
C TYR A 98 3.94 8.44 8.38
N SER A 99 4.70 7.46 7.86
CA SER A 99 4.40 6.03 7.98
C SER A 99 5.65 5.32 8.45
N TRP A 100 5.50 4.40 9.39
CA TRP A 100 6.61 3.59 9.86
C TRP A 100 6.19 2.14 10.08
N TRP A 101 6.99 1.21 9.56
CA TRP A 101 6.76 -0.21 9.71
C TRP A 101 7.73 -0.84 10.70
N PHE A 102 7.17 -1.56 11.64
CA PHE A 102 7.86 -2.30 12.67
C PHE A 102 7.76 -3.80 12.32
N PRO A 103 8.82 -4.41 11.77
CA PRO A 103 8.81 -5.83 11.40
C PRO A 103 8.92 -6.78 12.57
N THR A 104 9.49 -6.34 13.71
CA THR A 104 9.75 -7.17 14.88
C THR A 104 9.63 -6.35 16.16
N PHE A 105 9.56 -7.05 17.31
CA PHE A 105 9.57 -6.42 18.62
C PHE A 105 10.81 -5.54 18.84
N GLU A 106 11.99 -6.00 18.40
CA GLU A 106 13.24 -5.24 18.56
C GLU A 106 13.20 -3.90 17.82
N SER A 107 12.50 -3.85 16.68
CA SER A 107 12.34 -2.61 15.91
C SER A 107 11.43 -1.59 16.61
N ALA A 108 10.64 -2.02 17.60
CA ALA A 108 9.71 -1.20 18.35
C ALA A 108 10.37 -0.52 19.57
N ALA A 109 11.65 -0.82 19.86
CA ALA A 109 12.32 -0.36 21.07
C ALA A 109 12.21 1.16 21.29
N GLY A 110 11.71 1.56 22.46
CA GLY A 110 11.48 2.95 22.83
C GLY A 110 10.20 3.57 22.24
N SER A 111 9.37 2.79 21.56
CA SER A 111 8.08 3.22 21.00
C SER A 111 6.92 2.61 21.80
N PRO A 112 6.38 3.29 22.83
CA PRO A 112 5.45 2.70 23.80
C PRO A 112 4.21 2.07 23.17
N LEU A 113 3.66 2.67 22.12
CA LEU A 113 2.51 2.12 21.41
C LEU A 113 2.85 0.76 20.78
N THR A 114 3.94 0.68 20.05
CA THR A 114 4.31 -0.54 19.32
C THR A 114 4.85 -1.63 20.23
N GLU A 115 5.57 -1.28 21.31
CA GLU A 115 5.99 -2.24 22.33
C GLU A 115 4.79 -2.94 22.98
N ARG A 116 3.72 -2.20 23.29
CA ARG A 116 2.48 -2.77 23.83
C ARG A 116 1.80 -3.70 22.82
N LEU A 117 1.75 -3.29 21.56
CA LEU A 117 1.16 -4.13 20.51
C LEU A 117 1.93 -5.44 20.33
N PHE A 118 3.25 -5.39 20.33
CA PHE A 118 4.08 -6.60 20.25
C PHE A 118 4.06 -7.45 21.51
N SER A 119 3.64 -6.94 22.66
CA SER A 119 3.43 -7.73 23.86
C SER A 119 2.25 -8.69 23.75
N LEU A 120 1.38 -8.51 22.77
CA LEU A 120 0.29 -9.41 22.46
C LEU A 120 0.82 -10.63 21.67
N ASP A 121 0.35 -11.82 22.05
CA ASP A 121 0.96 -13.08 21.58
C ASP A 121 0.96 -13.29 20.07
N ASP A 122 -0.07 -12.83 19.36
CA ASP A 122 -0.29 -13.13 17.94
C ASP A 122 0.06 -11.94 17.02
N VAL A 123 0.87 -10.98 17.46
CA VAL A 123 1.32 -9.86 16.65
C VAL A 123 2.65 -10.16 15.98
N GLU A 124 2.69 -10.20 14.63
CA GLU A 124 3.88 -10.44 13.81
C GLU A 124 4.57 -9.12 13.44
N SER A 125 3.81 -8.15 12.92
CA SER A 125 4.33 -6.84 12.53
C SER A 125 3.27 -5.75 12.68
N VAL A 126 3.75 -4.50 12.79
CA VAL A 126 2.89 -3.32 12.96
C VAL A 126 3.31 -2.25 11.95
N LEU A 127 2.34 -1.68 11.25
CA LEU A 127 2.51 -0.48 10.43
C LEU A 127 1.68 0.64 11.03
N ILE A 128 2.31 1.76 11.36
CA ILE A 128 1.62 2.98 11.75
C ILE A 128 1.63 3.96 10.59
N HIS A 129 0.47 4.50 10.27
CA HIS A 129 0.30 5.49 9.22
C HIS A 129 -0.69 6.56 9.68
N GLU A 130 -0.20 7.78 9.94
CA GLU A 130 -0.99 8.91 10.44
C GLU A 130 -1.87 8.57 11.65
N ALA A 131 -3.15 8.29 11.45
CA ALA A 131 -4.12 7.93 12.47
C ALA A 131 -4.57 6.46 12.36
N THR A 132 -3.77 5.61 11.74
CA THR A 132 -4.09 4.20 11.54
C THR A 132 -2.97 3.28 12.00
N VAL A 133 -3.36 2.10 12.48
CA VAL A 133 -2.46 1.01 12.81
C VAL A 133 -2.89 -0.22 12.02
N THR A 134 -1.99 -0.76 11.21
CA THR A 134 -2.21 -2.07 10.58
C THR A 134 -1.39 -3.11 11.34
N VAL A 135 -2.06 -4.11 11.88
CA VAL A 135 -1.43 -5.22 12.59
C VAL A 135 -1.52 -6.47 11.74
N THR A 136 -0.38 -7.11 11.49
CA THR A 136 -0.30 -8.43 10.87
C THR A 136 -0.17 -9.46 11.98
N ARG A 137 -0.93 -10.55 11.89
CA ARG A 137 -0.89 -11.64 12.88
C ARG A 137 0.07 -12.74 12.48
N LYS A 138 0.61 -13.46 13.49
CA LYS A 138 1.49 -14.62 13.29
C LYS A 138 0.73 -15.82 12.71
N ASP A 139 -0.41 -16.15 13.32
CA ASP A 139 -1.22 -17.29 12.88
C ASP A 139 -2.25 -16.86 11.83
N LYS A 140 -1.90 -17.04 10.56
CA LYS A 140 -2.72 -16.68 9.40
C LYS A 140 -3.87 -17.66 9.14
N THR A 141 -4.01 -18.70 9.95
CA THR A 141 -5.12 -19.65 9.85
C THR A 141 -6.34 -19.21 10.66
N ILE A 142 -6.18 -18.25 11.59
CA ILE A 142 -7.25 -17.72 12.41
C ILE A 142 -7.86 -16.50 11.72
N PHE A 143 -9.11 -16.58 11.27
CA PHE A 143 -9.82 -15.47 10.60
C PHE A 143 -10.59 -14.57 11.56
N ASP A 144 -10.89 -15.03 12.78
CA ASP A 144 -11.59 -14.22 13.77
C ASP A 144 -10.64 -13.21 14.43
N TRP A 145 -10.87 -11.94 14.14
CA TRP A 145 -10.13 -10.82 14.70
C TRP A 145 -10.73 -10.27 16.00
N LYS A 146 -11.91 -10.72 16.43
CA LYS A 146 -12.59 -10.12 17.59
C LYS A 146 -11.78 -10.19 18.88
N PRO A 147 -11.20 -11.35 19.27
CA PRO A 147 -10.43 -11.40 20.51
C PRO A 147 -9.19 -10.51 20.45
N LEU A 148 -8.30 -10.75 19.49
CA LEU A 148 -7.06 -9.98 19.32
C LEU A 148 -7.36 -8.49 19.02
N GLY A 149 -8.39 -8.20 18.25
CA GLY A 149 -8.80 -6.83 17.95
C GLY A 149 -9.26 -6.04 19.18
N ALA A 150 -9.89 -6.71 20.15
CA ALA A 150 -10.25 -6.09 21.42
C ALA A 150 -9.01 -5.74 22.25
N GLU A 151 -8.02 -6.64 22.31
CA GLU A 151 -6.74 -6.42 23.01
C GLU A 151 -5.94 -5.30 22.35
N ILE A 152 -5.82 -5.30 21.00
CA ILE A 152 -5.17 -4.23 20.23
C ILE A 152 -5.87 -2.88 20.48
N GLY A 153 -7.20 -2.87 20.45
CA GLY A 153 -7.97 -1.66 20.71
C GLY A 153 -7.76 -1.12 22.13
N ALA A 154 -7.64 -1.98 23.13
CA ALA A 154 -7.31 -1.61 24.50
C ALA A 154 -5.90 -1.02 24.59
N ALA A 155 -4.90 -1.69 24.00
CA ALA A 155 -3.51 -1.25 24.00
C ALA A 155 -3.32 0.13 23.33
N ILE A 156 -4.01 0.37 22.19
CA ILE A 156 -3.99 1.69 21.51
C ILE A 156 -4.62 2.76 22.43
N ARG A 157 -5.75 2.44 23.08
CA ARG A 157 -6.44 3.39 23.94
C ARG A 157 -5.59 3.75 25.15
N GLU A 158 -5.03 2.77 25.84
CA GLU A 158 -4.15 2.97 26.99
C GLU A 158 -2.94 3.83 26.63
N ALA A 159 -2.26 3.54 25.51
CA ALA A 159 -1.13 4.33 25.06
C ALA A 159 -1.50 5.81 24.79
N LEU A 160 -2.68 6.07 24.23
CA LEU A 160 -3.16 7.43 23.98
C LEU A 160 -3.64 8.16 25.25
N GLU A 161 -4.20 7.44 26.21
CA GLU A 161 -4.69 8.00 27.49
C GLU A 161 -3.54 8.30 28.46
N GLU A 162 -2.46 7.52 28.43
CA GLU A 162 -1.25 7.82 29.20
C GLU A 162 -0.55 9.08 28.71
N GLY A 163 -0.71 9.41 27.43
CA GLY A 163 -0.08 10.58 26.82
C GLY A 163 1.43 10.39 26.61
N GLY A 164 2.08 11.42 26.09
CA GLY A 164 3.51 11.38 25.75
C GLY A 164 3.78 10.88 24.33
N ASP A 165 5.04 10.56 24.04
CA ASP A 165 5.47 10.14 22.72
C ASP A 165 5.08 8.68 22.48
N LEU A 166 4.26 8.45 21.45
CA LEU A 166 3.82 7.10 21.07
C LEU A 166 4.91 6.31 20.34
N ILE A 167 5.80 7.03 19.66
CA ILE A 167 6.88 6.49 18.82
C ILE A 167 8.20 7.10 19.30
N ALA A 168 9.26 6.30 19.35
CA ALA A 168 10.58 6.75 19.77
C ALA A 168 11.06 7.95 18.95
N GLU A 169 11.59 8.96 19.62
CA GLU A 169 12.15 10.15 18.98
C GLU A 169 13.31 9.78 18.01
N THR A 170 14.07 8.76 18.33
CA THR A 170 15.12 8.22 17.46
C THR A 170 14.56 7.78 16.10
N ILE A 171 13.40 7.11 16.09
CA ILE A 171 12.72 6.71 14.86
C ILE A 171 12.23 7.93 14.08
N VAL A 172 11.64 8.92 14.77
CA VAL A 172 11.17 10.15 14.15
C VAL A 172 12.32 10.90 13.49
N ASN A 173 13.48 10.97 14.14
CA ASN A 173 14.68 11.61 13.62
C ASN A 173 15.35 10.86 12.46
N GLU A 174 15.15 9.55 12.36
CA GLU A 174 15.64 8.72 11.26
C GLU A 174 14.70 8.71 10.03
N MET A 175 13.53 9.33 10.12
CA MET A 175 12.59 9.38 9.00
C MET A 175 13.20 10.12 7.82
N PRO A 176 13.14 9.53 6.62
CA PRO A 176 13.75 10.12 5.44
C PRO A 176 13.05 11.42 5.06
N SER A 177 13.81 12.40 4.60
CA SER A 177 13.25 13.62 4.03
C SER A 177 12.37 13.31 2.79
N GLU A 178 11.43 14.21 2.47
CA GLU A 178 10.57 14.06 1.28
C GLU A 178 11.40 13.89 -0.01
N GLU A 179 12.54 14.55 -0.09
CA GLU A 179 13.46 14.44 -1.23
C GLU A 179 14.11 13.04 -1.31
N ALA A 180 14.56 12.51 -0.17
CA ALA A 180 15.11 11.15 -0.09
C ALA A 180 14.05 10.10 -0.45
N VAL A 181 12.81 10.27 0.01
CA VAL A 181 11.66 9.42 -0.35
C VAL A 181 11.38 9.51 -1.84
N ARG A 182 11.31 10.71 -2.41
CA ARG A 182 11.13 10.95 -3.84
C ARG A 182 12.20 10.24 -4.67
N HIS A 183 13.46 10.39 -4.30
CA HIS A 183 14.57 9.75 -5.01
C HIS A 183 14.48 8.22 -4.94
N GLY A 184 14.18 7.66 -3.77
CA GLY A 184 14.00 6.22 -3.59
C GLY A 184 12.85 5.65 -4.42
N ILE A 185 11.72 6.36 -4.48
CA ILE A 185 10.55 5.96 -5.27
C ILE A 185 10.85 6.05 -6.77
N GLN A 186 11.47 7.14 -7.23
CA GLN A 186 11.85 7.29 -8.63
C GLN A 186 12.76 6.15 -9.08
N LYS A 187 13.77 5.84 -8.26
CA LYS A 187 14.68 4.72 -8.52
C LYS A 187 13.93 3.38 -8.59
N ALA A 188 13.03 3.10 -7.66
CA ALA A 188 12.24 1.86 -7.68
C ALA A 188 11.36 1.77 -8.92
N ILE A 189 10.73 2.89 -9.33
CA ILE A 189 9.93 2.95 -10.55
C ILE A 189 10.80 2.64 -11.78
N ASP A 190 11.97 3.25 -11.89
CA ASP A 190 12.81 3.13 -13.08
C ASP A 190 13.52 1.77 -13.17
N GLU A 191 13.98 1.22 -12.05
CA GLU A 191 14.79 0.00 -12.01
C GLU A 191 13.97 -1.28 -11.84
N GLU A 192 12.81 -1.22 -11.13
CA GLU A 192 12.06 -2.43 -10.78
C GLU A 192 10.69 -2.49 -11.46
N VAL A 193 9.98 -1.36 -11.58
CA VAL A 193 8.59 -1.35 -12.07
C VAL A 193 8.52 -1.18 -13.59
N ASN A 194 9.21 -0.18 -14.14
CA ASN A 194 9.17 0.12 -15.57
C ASN A 194 9.69 -1.02 -16.45
N PRO A 195 10.71 -1.79 -16.09
CA PRO A 195 11.10 -2.95 -16.87
C PRO A 195 10.00 -4.00 -17.00
N GLY A 196 9.19 -4.19 -15.92
CA GLY A 196 8.06 -5.14 -15.93
C GLY A 196 6.90 -4.69 -16.81
N VAL A 197 6.57 -3.39 -16.82
CA VAL A 197 5.43 -2.87 -17.60
C VAL A 197 5.78 -2.52 -19.04
N ALA A 198 7.07 -2.32 -19.34
CA ALA A 198 7.56 -1.99 -20.69
C ALA A 198 7.25 -3.09 -21.73
N GLY A 199 7.24 -4.36 -21.30
CA GLY A 199 6.86 -5.49 -22.15
C GLY A 199 5.41 -5.43 -22.67
N HIS A 200 4.56 -4.65 -22.01
CA HIS A 200 3.17 -4.38 -22.38
C HIS A 200 2.97 -2.96 -22.94
N GLY A 201 4.05 -2.28 -23.32
CA GLY A 201 4.00 -0.90 -23.86
C GLY A 201 3.70 0.16 -22.79
N GLY A 202 3.65 -0.22 -21.50
CA GLY A 202 3.36 0.68 -20.40
C GLY A 202 4.58 1.42 -19.88
N ARG A 203 4.35 2.58 -19.28
CA ARG A 203 5.35 3.34 -18.52
C ARG A 203 4.71 4.02 -17.32
N ILE A 204 5.40 3.98 -16.19
CA ILE A 204 5.02 4.70 -14.98
C ILE A 204 6.01 5.82 -14.72
N THR A 205 5.51 7.01 -14.40
CA THR A 205 6.31 8.17 -14.02
C THR A 205 5.84 8.71 -12.68
N LEU A 206 6.79 9.14 -11.84
CA LEU A 206 6.49 9.81 -10.59
C LEU A 206 6.14 11.27 -10.89
N GLU A 207 4.92 11.68 -10.55
CA GLU A 207 4.46 13.06 -10.71
C GLU A 207 4.75 13.88 -9.45
N LYS A 208 4.36 13.37 -8.28
CA LYS A 208 4.45 14.11 -7.02
C LYS A 208 4.62 13.19 -5.82
N VAL A 209 5.39 13.66 -4.84
CA VAL A 209 5.43 13.12 -3.47
C VAL A 209 5.03 14.28 -2.53
N LYS A 210 4.13 14.02 -1.60
CA LYS A 210 3.74 14.97 -0.55
C LYS A 210 3.39 14.19 0.71
N GLY A 211 4.25 14.28 1.74
CA GLY A 211 4.14 13.46 2.93
C GLY A 211 3.99 11.97 2.55
N ASN A 212 2.92 11.33 2.98
CA ASN A 212 2.62 9.92 2.71
C ASN A 212 1.89 9.68 1.37
N THR A 213 1.68 10.72 0.57
CA THR A 213 0.94 10.61 -0.69
C THR A 213 1.89 10.66 -1.88
N ILE A 214 1.80 9.65 -2.73
CA ILE A 214 2.53 9.55 -3.98
C ILE A 214 1.54 9.65 -5.13
N THR A 215 1.81 10.53 -6.08
CA THR A 215 1.06 10.63 -7.33
C THR A 215 1.92 10.08 -8.45
N ILE A 216 1.41 9.09 -9.17
CA ILE A 216 2.06 8.50 -10.34
C ILE A 216 1.18 8.69 -11.56
N GLN A 217 1.81 8.82 -12.72
CA GLN A 217 1.15 8.82 -14.02
C GLN A 217 1.46 7.51 -14.72
N MET A 218 0.42 6.85 -15.20
CA MET A 218 0.53 5.64 -16.02
C MET A 218 0.28 6.03 -17.46
N GLY A 219 1.24 5.73 -18.33
CA GLY A 219 1.17 5.96 -19.77
C GLY A 219 1.51 4.69 -20.54
N GLY A 220 1.15 4.70 -21.83
CA GLY A 220 1.38 3.56 -22.71
C GLY A 220 0.07 2.79 -23.01
N GLY A 221 -0.04 2.27 -24.21
CA GLY A 221 -1.16 1.53 -24.79
C GLY A 221 -1.33 1.88 -26.24
#